data_a10bed233b8aabd465bd3efd8a4a8236
#
_entry.id   a10bed233b8aabd465bd3efd8a4a8236
#
_cell.length_a   1.000
_cell.length_b   1.000
_cell.length_c   1.000
_cell.angle_alpha   90.00
_cell.angle_beta   90.00
_cell.angle_gamma   90.00
#
_symmetry.space_group_name_H-M   'P 1'
#
loop_
_entity.id
_entity.type
_entity.pdbx_description
1 polymer ?
#
loop_
_entity_poly.entity_id
_entity_poly.type
_entity_poly.pdbx_seq_one_letter_code
_entity_poly.pdbx_strand_id
1 'polypeptide(L)'
;MEIHAETMNRFTNQHKIVKHYIDDLPSQAIHTRLSPERWSIHETIAYLCRYQYIFMDRLNTMRSEINPFFHVYNPENDPRYQFTVARTTGALLHEIYRVRDDMKLMLSNLSPTECSRIGTHAVLGRMNICQWVEFFLLHESNQFYKIFKLAGNFWSNNSIHHRNVISMPMPGNQMDEMAG
;
A
#
# COMPACT_ATOMS: atom_id res chain seq x y z
N MET A 1 -20.12 21.19 4.28
CA MET A 1 -19.48 20.17 3.39
C MET A 1 -19.22 18.95 4.24
N GLU A 2 -19.39 17.76 3.72
CA GLU A 2 -19.14 16.50 4.44
C GLU A 2 -18.33 15.56 3.54
N ILE A 3 -17.63 14.61 4.16
CA ILE A 3 -16.93 13.56 3.40
C ILE A 3 -17.99 12.62 2.82
N HIS A 4 -17.94 12.39 1.52
CA HIS A 4 -18.91 11.54 0.83
C HIS A 4 -18.86 10.09 1.37
N ALA A 5 -20.02 9.42 1.47
CA ALA A 5 -20.11 8.07 2.02
C ALA A 5 -19.21 7.06 1.29
N GLU A 6 -19.10 7.14 -0.04
CA GLU A 6 -18.22 6.30 -0.84
C GLU A 6 -16.73 6.54 -0.53
N THR A 7 -16.35 7.80 -0.28
CA THR A 7 -14.99 8.15 0.13
C THR A 7 -14.67 7.52 1.49
N MET A 8 -15.60 7.60 2.45
CA MET A 8 -15.45 6.96 3.76
C MET A 8 -15.41 5.43 3.69
N ASN A 9 -16.18 4.83 2.80
CA ASN A 9 -16.15 3.38 2.56
C ASN A 9 -14.77 2.95 2.00
N ARG A 10 -14.25 3.65 1.00
CA ARG A 10 -12.91 3.43 0.46
C ARG A 10 -11.85 3.65 1.55
N PHE A 11 -11.94 4.73 2.32
CA PHE A 11 -11.02 5.02 3.41
C PHE A 11 -10.99 3.90 4.44
N THR A 12 -12.11 3.29 4.76
CA THR A 12 -12.24 2.19 5.73
C THR A 12 -11.70 0.86 5.22
N ASN A 13 -11.71 0.60 3.91
CA ASN A 13 -11.52 -0.75 3.38
C ASN A 13 -10.37 -0.90 2.39
N GLN A 14 -10.00 0.15 1.65
CA GLN A 14 -9.08 0.09 0.52
C GLN A 14 -7.70 -0.49 0.89
N HIS A 15 -7.14 -0.13 2.05
CA HIS A 15 -5.82 -0.57 2.50
C HIS A 15 -5.72 -2.08 2.78
N LYS A 16 -6.84 -2.75 3.00
CA LYS A 16 -6.90 -4.20 3.28
C LYS A 16 -6.45 -5.06 2.10
N ILE A 17 -6.50 -4.51 0.88
CA ILE A 17 -6.11 -5.21 -0.34
C ILE A 17 -4.63 -5.60 -0.35
N VAL A 18 -3.78 -4.86 0.36
CA VAL A 18 -2.33 -5.13 0.42
C VAL A 18 -2.06 -6.54 0.93
N LYS A 19 -2.75 -6.96 2.00
CA LYS A 19 -2.61 -8.29 2.55
C LYS A 19 -2.94 -9.35 1.49
N HIS A 20 -4.02 -9.17 0.73
CA HIS A 20 -4.41 -10.10 -0.34
C HIS A 20 -3.33 -10.23 -1.43
N TYR A 21 -2.61 -9.16 -1.76
CA TYR A 21 -1.56 -9.22 -2.77
C TYR A 21 -0.30 -9.96 -2.33
N ILE A 22 -0.07 -10.10 -1.02
CA ILE A 22 1.20 -10.64 -0.49
C ILE A 22 1.07 -11.95 0.30
N ASP A 23 -0.15 -12.40 0.63
CA ASP A 23 -0.37 -13.57 1.50
C ASP A 23 0.31 -14.84 0.98
N ASP A 24 0.32 -15.07 -0.34
CA ASP A 24 0.91 -16.23 -0.97
C ASP A 24 2.36 -16.03 -1.44
N LEU A 25 2.97 -14.87 -1.12
CA LEU A 25 4.33 -14.57 -1.52
C LEU A 25 5.33 -15.05 -0.46
N PRO A 26 6.42 -15.72 -0.86
CA PRO A 26 7.51 -16.01 0.06
C PRO A 26 8.19 -14.73 0.54
N SER A 27 8.71 -14.76 1.76
CA SER A 27 9.39 -13.60 2.36
C SER A 27 10.46 -12.99 1.46
N GLN A 28 11.21 -13.82 0.74
CA GLN A 28 12.22 -13.34 -0.20
C GLN A 28 11.63 -12.45 -1.29
N ALA A 29 10.48 -12.82 -1.89
CA ALA A 29 9.82 -12.01 -2.93
C ALA A 29 9.36 -10.65 -2.40
N ILE A 30 8.90 -10.62 -1.14
CA ILE A 30 8.44 -9.38 -0.48
C ILE A 30 9.63 -8.41 -0.26
N HIS A 31 10.82 -8.91 0.04
CA HIS A 31 11.99 -8.09 0.39
C HIS A 31 12.95 -7.83 -0.78
N THR A 32 12.81 -8.54 -1.91
CA THR A 32 13.71 -8.37 -3.05
C THR A 32 13.34 -7.12 -3.87
N ARG A 33 14.33 -6.27 -4.14
CA ARG A 33 14.24 -5.21 -5.15
C ARG A 33 14.50 -5.80 -6.53
N LEU A 34 13.66 -5.47 -7.52
CA LEU A 34 13.87 -5.89 -8.92
C LEU A 34 15.00 -5.11 -9.60
N SER A 35 15.29 -3.91 -9.13
CA SER A 35 16.48 -3.10 -9.51
C SER A 35 16.86 -2.18 -8.34
N PRO A 36 18.10 -1.67 -8.29
CA PRO A 36 18.56 -0.80 -7.19
C PRO A 36 17.71 0.44 -6.98
N GLU A 37 17.11 1.00 -8.05
CA GLU A 37 16.31 2.23 -8.04
C GLU A 37 14.84 1.99 -7.68
N ARG A 38 14.42 0.73 -7.55
CA ARG A 38 13.03 0.37 -7.29
C ARG A 38 12.88 -0.23 -5.91
N TRP A 39 11.93 0.28 -5.16
CA TRP A 39 11.58 -0.29 -3.87
C TRP A 39 11.02 -1.71 -4.01
N SER A 40 11.31 -2.54 -3.02
CA SER A 40 10.65 -3.83 -2.79
C SER A 40 9.18 -3.61 -2.36
N ILE A 41 8.41 -4.70 -2.30
CA ILE A 41 7.07 -4.69 -1.71
C ILE A 41 7.14 -4.23 -0.25
N HIS A 42 8.08 -4.76 0.52
CA HIS A 42 8.27 -4.39 1.93
C HIS A 42 8.54 -2.89 2.11
N GLU A 43 9.44 -2.31 1.34
CA GLU A 43 9.74 -0.87 1.41
C GLU A 43 8.56 0.00 1.00
N THR A 44 7.75 -0.45 0.03
CA THR A 44 6.52 0.22 -0.35
C THR A 44 5.47 0.17 0.78
N ILE A 45 5.36 -0.96 1.51
CA ILE A 45 4.50 -1.08 2.69
C ILE A 45 5.02 -0.20 3.83
N ALA A 46 6.32 -0.14 4.05
CA ALA A 46 6.93 0.76 5.04
C ALA A 46 6.64 2.23 4.73
N TYR A 47 6.72 2.62 3.44
CA TYR A 47 6.32 3.94 2.98
C TYR A 47 4.83 4.23 3.27
N LEU A 48 3.94 3.29 2.93
CA LEU A 48 2.51 3.41 3.23
C LEU A 48 2.25 3.58 4.73
N CYS A 49 2.92 2.79 5.56
CA CYS A 49 2.82 2.87 7.02
C CYS A 49 3.24 4.27 7.52
N ARG A 50 4.40 4.76 7.07
CA ARG A 50 4.88 6.10 7.45
C ARG A 50 3.97 7.21 6.94
N TYR A 51 3.44 7.07 5.72
CA TYR A 51 2.56 8.06 5.12
C TYR A 51 1.20 8.20 5.82
N GLN A 52 0.70 7.16 6.54
CA GLN A 52 -0.48 7.30 7.40
C GLN A 52 -0.28 8.40 8.45
N TYR A 53 0.88 8.41 9.11
CA TYR A 53 1.21 9.44 10.11
C TYR A 53 1.38 10.82 9.50
N ILE A 54 2.06 10.92 8.35
CA ILE A 54 2.20 12.20 7.62
C ILE A 54 0.83 12.76 7.27
N PHE A 55 -0.09 11.91 6.82
CA PHE A 55 -1.44 12.35 6.48
C PHE A 55 -2.24 12.77 7.72
N MET A 56 -2.17 12.00 8.80
CA MET A 56 -2.81 12.33 10.07
C MET A 56 -2.31 13.67 10.62
N ASP A 57 -1.00 13.90 10.60
CA ASP A 57 -0.39 15.16 11.04
C ASP A 57 -0.88 16.33 10.19
N ARG A 58 -0.98 16.16 8.86
CA ARG A 58 -1.54 17.19 7.96
C ARG A 58 -2.99 17.53 8.28
N LEU A 59 -3.84 16.51 8.53
CA LEU A 59 -5.22 16.73 8.92
C LEU A 59 -5.33 17.49 10.26
N ASN A 60 -4.52 17.13 11.25
CA ASN A 60 -4.48 17.82 12.54
C ASN A 60 -4.02 19.27 12.39
N THR A 61 -2.98 19.51 11.59
CA THR A 61 -2.49 20.87 11.28
C THR A 61 -3.57 21.71 10.58
N MET A 62 -4.30 21.13 9.60
CA MET A 62 -5.42 21.83 8.95
C MET A 62 -6.57 22.16 9.91
N ARG A 63 -6.77 21.35 10.95
CA ARG A 63 -7.78 21.63 11.99
C ARG A 63 -7.36 22.72 12.95
N SER A 64 -6.08 22.89 13.20
CA SER A 64 -5.54 23.87 14.17
C SER A 64 -5.07 25.19 13.52
N GLU A 65 -4.56 25.17 12.30
CA GLU A 65 -3.95 26.32 11.64
C GLU A 65 -4.79 26.85 10.48
N ILE A 66 -4.55 28.11 10.08
CA ILE A 66 -5.22 28.77 8.95
C ILE A 66 -4.36 28.59 7.69
N ASN A 67 -4.87 27.88 6.69
CA ASN A 67 -4.22 27.63 5.40
C ASN A 67 -2.76 27.14 5.51
N PRO A 68 -2.47 26.07 6.27
CA PRO A 68 -1.12 25.55 6.36
C PRO A 68 -0.61 25.11 4.98
N PHE A 69 0.72 25.20 4.78
CA PHE A 69 1.39 24.79 3.57
C PHE A 69 2.14 23.46 3.78
N PHE A 70 1.96 22.51 2.85
CA PHE A 70 2.55 21.19 2.92
C PHE A 70 3.43 20.90 1.71
N HIS A 71 4.69 20.62 1.97
CA HIS A 71 5.62 20.12 0.96
C HIS A 71 5.29 18.68 0.55
N VAL A 72 5.78 18.31 -0.65
CA VAL A 72 5.77 16.90 -1.06
C VAL A 72 6.59 16.10 -0.05
N TYR A 73 6.02 14.99 0.43
CA TYR A 73 6.74 14.11 1.34
C TYR A 73 7.85 13.35 0.57
N ASN A 74 9.07 13.46 1.06
CA ASN A 74 10.22 12.69 0.58
C ASN A 74 10.74 11.79 1.71
N PRO A 75 10.62 10.46 1.59
CA PRO A 75 11.07 9.51 2.62
C PRO A 75 12.58 9.53 2.84
N GLU A 76 13.38 9.94 1.85
CA GLU A 76 14.85 10.04 1.98
C GLU A 76 15.25 11.11 3.00
N ASN A 77 14.41 12.12 3.17
CA ASN A 77 14.62 13.21 4.12
C ASN A 77 13.92 12.97 5.48
N ASP A 78 13.30 11.80 5.67
CA ASP A 78 12.62 11.45 6.91
C ASP A 78 13.38 10.35 7.68
N PRO A 79 14.12 10.68 8.76
CA PRO A 79 14.84 9.68 9.56
C PRO A 79 13.92 8.58 10.11
N ARG A 80 12.65 8.89 10.37
CA ARG A 80 11.67 7.91 10.88
C ARG A 80 11.31 6.86 9.82
N TYR A 81 11.48 7.15 8.54
CA TYR A 81 11.25 6.18 7.47
C TYR A 81 12.23 5.01 7.57
N GLN A 82 13.50 5.25 7.87
CA GLN A 82 14.52 4.21 8.03
C GLN A 82 14.18 3.25 9.18
N PHE A 83 13.72 3.80 10.31
CA PHE A 83 13.23 2.98 11.44
C PHE A 83 11.96 2.20 11.07
N THR A 84 11.12 2.76 10.22
CA THR A 84 9.91 2.07 9.74
C THR A 84 10.28 0.88 8.85
N VAL A 85 11.21 1.04 7.91
CA VAL A 85 11.71 -0.03 7.03
C VAL A 85 12.35 -1.18 7.82
N ALA A 86 12.97 -0.91 8.96
CA ALA A 86 13.61 -1.95 9.79
C ALA A 86 12.60 -2.89 10.50
N ARG A 87 11.30 -2.56 10.48
CA ARG A 87 10.25 -3.38 11.12
C ARG A 87 9.82 -4.53 10.21
N THR A 88 9.20 -5.57 10.77
CA THR A 88 8.64 -6.67 9.98
C THR A 88 7.41 -6.22 9.16
N THR A 89 7.19 -6.84 7.99
CA THR A 89 6.01 -6.56 7.13
C THR A 89 4.70 -6.72 7.89
N GLY A 90 4.58 -7.77 8.72
CA GLY A 90 3.38 -7.99 9.53
C GLY A 90 3.14 -6.87 10.56
N ALA A 91 4.20 -6.39 11.22
CA ALA A 91 4.10 -5.27 12.16
C ALA A 91 3.70 -3.95 11.46
N LEU A 92 4.18 -3.73 10.22
CA LEU A 92 3.81 -2.57 9.41
C LEU A 92 2.33 -2.61 9.00
N LEU A 93 1.82 -3.77 8.56
CA LEU A 93 0.41 -3.93 8.20
C LEU A 93 -0.51 -3.72 9.40
N HIS A 94 -0.17 -4.31 10.55
CA HIS A 94 -0.93 -4.09 11.78
C HIS A 94 -0.99 -2.61 12.17
N GLU A 95 0.14 -1.91 12.04
CA GLU A 95 0.21 -0.48 12.33
C GLU A 95 -0.61 0.36 11.35
N ILE A 96 -0.61 0.03 10.04
CA ILE A 96 -1.47 0.67 9.06
C ILE A 96 -2.94 0.55 9.47
N TYR A 97 -3.39 -0.65 9.88
CA TYR A 97 -4.78 -0.87 10.30
C TYR A 97 -5.12 -0.03 11.53
N ARG A 98 -4.26 -0.06 12.55
CA ARG A 98 -4.47 0.71 13.79
C ARG A 98 -4.58 2.22 13.51
N VAL A 99 -3.63 2.80 12.79
CA VAL A 99 -3.64 4.24 12.48
C VAL A 99 -4.84 4.61 11.60
N ARG A 100 -5.26 3.69 10.71
CA ARG A 100 -6.45 3.89 9.87
C ARG A 100 -7.73 3.95 10.70
N ASP A 101 -7.86 3.12 11.73
CA ASP A 101 -9.01 3.17 12.63
C ASP A 101 -9.04 4.47 13.43
N ASP A 102 -7.89 4.94 13.93
CA ASP A 102 -7.77 6.23 14.61
C ASP A 102 -8.18 7.40 13.69
N MET A 103 -7.68 7.42 12.44
CA MET A 103 -8.06 8.44 11.46
C MET A 103 -9.53 8.36 11.06
N LYS A 104 -10.09 7.16 10.89
CA LYS A 104 -11.52 6.96 10.61
C LYS A 104 -12.38 7.58 11.69
N LEU A 105 -12.06 7.34 12.96
CA LEU A 105 -12.77 7.94 14.08
C LEU A 105 -12.69 9.47 14.02
N MET A 106 -11.52 10.02 13.76
CA MET A 106 -11.33 11.47 13.60
C MET A 106 -12.17 12.03 12.46
N LEU A 107 -12.12 11.42 11.27
CA LEU A 107 -12.85 11.89 10.08
C LEU A 107 -14.36 11.80 10.25
N SER A 108 -14.88 10.76 10.94
CA SER A 108 -16.30 10.59 11.21
C SER A 108 -16.86 11.63 12.18
N ASN A 109 -16.01 12.27 12.97
CA ASN A 109 -16.40 13.29 13.96
C ASN A 109 -16.17 14.73 13.47
N LEU A 110 -15.72 14.92 12.21
CA LEU A 110 -15.53 16.27 11.67
C LEU A 110 -16.85 16.99 11.46
N SER A 111 -16.92 18.22 11.95
CA SER A 111 -18.03 19.13 11.63
C SER A 111 -17.96 19.59 10.17
N PRO A 112 -19.08 20.04 9.57
CA PRO A 112 -19.08 20.65 8.23
C PRO A 112 -18.11 21.83 8.09
N THR A 113 -17.90 22.60 9.14
CA THR A 113 -16.95 23.71 9.20
C THR A 113 -15.50 23.19 9.12
N GLU A 114 -15.16 22.15 9.89
CA GLU A 114 -13.83 21.54 9.82
C GLU A 114 -13.57 20.93 8.44
N CYS A 115 -14.53 20.23 7.85
CA CYS A 115 -14.41 19.69 6.50
C CYS A 115 -14.08 20.75 5.43
N SER A 116 -14.51 21.99 5.64
CA SER A 116 -14.25 23.11 4.74
C SER A 116 -12.89 23.78 4.96
N ARG A 117 -12.13 23.43 5.99
CA ARG A 117 -10.79 23.98 6.26
C ARG A 117 -9.82 23.63 5.15
N ILE A 118 -8.99 24.58 4.78
CA ILE A 118 -8.11 24.49 3.60
C ILE A 118 -6.66 24.33 4.05
N GLY A 119 -5.93 23.43 3.39
CA GLY A 119 -4.47 23.35 3.38
C GLY A 119 -3.94 23.45 1.95
N THR A 120 -2.73 23.96 1.78
CA THR A 120 -2.10 24.14 0.48
C THR A 120 -1.03 23.07 0.26
N HIS A 121 -1.19 22.24 -0.77
CA HIS A 121 -0.18 21.28 -1.20
C HIS A 121 0.75 21.93 -2.23
N ALA A 122 2.07 21.70 -2.12
CA ALA A 122 3.07 22.35 -2.96
C ALA A 122 2.85 22.19 -4.48
N VAL A 123 2.22 21.09 -4.91
CA VAL A 123 1.97 20.78 -6.33
C VAL A 123 0.50 20.91 -6.70
N LEU A 124 -0.42 20.48 -5.84
CA LEU A 124 -1.86 20.42 -6.14
C LEU A 124 -2.61 21.69 -5.74
N GLY A 125 -1.94 22.61 -5.04
CA GLY A 125 -2.54 23.86 -4.60
C GLY A 125 -3.48 23.68 -3.41
N ARG A 126 -4.50 24.53 -3.33
CA ARG A 126 -5.43 24.63 -2.20
C ARG A 126 -6.49 23.52 -2.26
N MET A 127 -6.61 22.78 -1.18
CA MET A 127 -7.61 21.71 -1.04
C MET A 127 -8.23 21.77 0.36
N ASN A 128 -9.54 21.52 0.44
CA ASN A 128 -10.20 21.32 1.72
C ASN A 128 -9.96 19.88 2.26
N ILE A 129 -10.36 19.61 3.50
CA ILE A 129 -10.13 18.29 4.12
C ILE A 129 -10.74 17.15 3.30
N CYS A 130 -11.95 17.30 2.74
CA CYS A 130 -12.55 16.24 1.91
C CYS A 130 -11.70 15.93 0.67
N GLN A 131 -11.16 16.96 0.02
CA GLN A 131 -10.26 16.80 -1.14
C GLN A 131 -8.90 16.19 -0.72
N TRP A 132 -8.40 16.51 0.47
CA TRP A 132 -7.19 15.88 1.02
C TRP A 132 -7.39 14.39 1.29
N VAL A 133 -8.58 13.97 1.75
CA VAL A 133 -8.91 12.54 1.93
C VAL A 133 -8.95 11.83 0.57
N GLU A 134 -9.55 12.42 -0.46
CA GLU A 134 -9.53 11.85 -1.83
C GLU A 134 -8.10 11.76 -2.38
N PHE A 135 -7.30 12.81 -2.23
CA PHE A 135 -5.89 12.80 -2.63
C PHE A 135 -5.12 11.66 -1.94
N PHE A 136 -5.32 11.49 -0.63
CA PHE A 136 -4.68 10.42 0.13
C PHE A 136 -5.05 9.04 -0.42
N LEU A 137 -6.32 8.79 -0.71
CA LEU A 137 -6.78 7.50 -1.27
C LEU A 137 -6.21 7.24 -2.66
N LEU A 138 -6.12 8.25 -3.52
CA LEU A 138 -5.50 8.14 -4.85
C LEU A 138 -4.00 7.88 -4.74
N HIS A 139 -3.32 8.59 -3.84
CA HIS A 139 -1.90 8.38 -3.57
C HIS A 139 -1.63 6.94 -3.08
N GLU A 140 -2.43 6.46 -2.15
CA GLU A 140 -2.37 5.09 -1.62
C GLU A 140 -2.64 4.05 -2.73
N SER A 141 -3.66 4.26 -3.57
CA SER A 141 -3.97 3.37 -4.71
C SER A 141 -2.79 3.24 -5.68
N ASN A 142 -2.04 4.32 -5.90
CA ASN A 142 -0.84 4.27 -6.74
C ASN A 142 0.25 3.35 -6.12
N GLN A 143 0.39 3.35 -4.79
CA GLN A 143 1.32 2.43 -4.12
C GLN A 143 0.81 0.98 -4.19
N PHE A 144 -0.49 0.74 -4.04
CA PHE A 144 -1.08 -0.60 -4.22
C PHE A 144 -0.86 -1.14 -5.62
N TYR A 145 -0.98 -0.30 -6.64
CA TYR A 145 -0.67 -0.68 -8.01
C TYR A 145 0.81 -1.10 -8.19
N LYS A 146 1.75 -0.41 -7.51
CA LYS A 146 3.16 -0.82 -7.50
C LYS A 146 3.35 -2.19 -6.84
N ILE A 147 2.74 -2.41 -5.67
CA ILE A 147 2.78 -3.70 -4.97
C ILE A 147 2.19 -4.81 -5.85
N PHE A 148 1.02 -4.58 -6.46
CA PHE A 148 0.37 -5.54 -7.36
C PHE A 148 1.28 -5.93 -8.53
N LYS A 149 1.95 -4.96 -9.19
CA LYS A 149 2.89 -5.26 -10.27
C LYS A 149 4.09 -6.08 -9.80
N LEU A 150 4.64 -5.79 -8.63
CA LEU A 150 5.75 -6.55 -8.06
C LEU A 150 5.34 -7.98 -7.71
N ALA A 151 4.17 -8.17 -7.11
CA ALA A 151 3.59 -9.47 -6.83
C ALA A 151 3.30 -10.27 -8.12
N GLY A 152 2.78 -9.59 -9.15
CA GLY A 152 2.49 -10.17 -10.46
C GLY A 152 3.70 -10.79 -11.15
N ASN A 153 4.88 -10.18 -11.03
CA ASN A 153 6.12 -10.77 -11.54
C ASN A 153 6.43 -12.11 -10.89
N PHE A 154 6.15 -12.25 -9.60
CA PHE A 154 6.34 -13.50 -8.88
C PHE A 154 5.31 -14.57 -9.26
N TRP A 155 4.04 -14.21 -9.35
CA TRP A 155 2.97 -15.14 -9.76
C TRP A 155 3.20 -15.68 -11.16
N SER A 156 3.64 -14.84 -12.10
CA SER A 156 3.94 -15.27 -13.47
C SER A 156 5.08 -16.27 -13.55
N ASN A 157 6.15 -16.06 -12.80
CA ASN A 157 7.30 -16.95 -12.75
C ASN A 157 6.94 -18.33 -12.13
N ASN A 158 6.14 -18.35 -11.08
CA ASN A 158 5.71 -19.61 -10.45
C ASN A 158 4.74 -20.41 -11.34
N SER A 159 3.87 -19.76 -12.10
CA SER A 159 2.98 -20.41 -13.06
C SER A 159 3.75 -21.11 -14.19
N ILE A 160 4.91 -20.60 -14.59
CA ILE A 160 5.79 -21.23 -15.59
C ILE A 160 6.46 -22.49 -14.99
N HIS A 161 6.90 -22.46 -13.74
CA HIS A 161 7.49 -23.61 -13.07
C HIS A 161 6.49 -24.77 -12.90
N HIS A 162 5.24 -24.50 -12.55
CA HIS A 162 4.20 -25.53 -12.47
C HIS A 162 3.89 -26.18 -13.82
N ARG A 163 3.93 -25.44 -14.94
CA ARG A 163 3.72 -26.02 -16.27
C ARG A 163 4.87 -26.92 -16.70
N ASN A 164 6.11 -26.59 -16.35
CA ASN A 164 7.27 -27.38 -16.69
C ASN A 164 7.40 -28.70 -15.88
N VAL A 165 6.82 -28.76 -14.69
CA VAL A 165 6.80 -30.00 -13.87
C VAL A 165 5.75 -31.00 -14.38
N ILE A 166 4.66 -30.53 -15.00
CA ILE A 166 3.59 -31.41 -15.56
C ILE A 166 3.98 -32.01 -16.92
N SER A 167 5.01 -31.49 -17.58
CA SER A 167 5.45 -31.95 -18.90
C SER A 167 6.61 -32.96 -18.87
N MET A 168 6.92 -33.59 -17.75
CA MET A 168 7.83 -34.72 -17.75
C MET A 168 7.14 -35.95 -18.37
N PRO A 169 7.68 -36.57 -19.45
CA PRO A 169 7.10 -37.76 -20.03
C PRO A 169 7.18 -38.92 -19.02
N MET A 170 6.07 -39.61 -18.86
CA MET A 170 6.01 -40.87 -18.08
C MET A 170 7.01 -41.87 -18.65
N PRO A 171 7.77 -42.61 -17.83
CA PRO A 171 8.65 -43.65 -18.30
C PRO A 171 7.83 -44.71 -19.05
N GLY A 172 8.19 -44.96 -20.30
CA GLY A 172 7.52 -45.92 -21.16
C GLY A 172 7.50 -47.31 -20.55
N ASN A 173 6.33 -47.92 -20.51
CA ASN A 173 6.12 -49.33 -20.26
C ASN A 173 6.77 -50.12 -21.40
N GLN A 174 7.93 -50.69 -21.15
CA GLN A 174 8.42 -51.82 -21.94
C GLN A 174 7.59 -53.04 -21.51
N MET A 175 6.56 -53.37 -22.28
CA MET A 175 5.94 -54.68 -22.23
C MET A 175 6.69 -55.61 -23.18
N ASP A 176 7.15 -56.70 -22.60
CA ASP A 176 7.76 -57.86 -23.18
C ASP A 176 7.06 -58.38 -24.45
N GLU A 177 7.81 -58.47 -25.54
CA GLU A 177 7.60 -59.47 -26.56
C GLU A 177 8.44 -60.74 -26.22
N MET A 178 7.82 -61.68 -25.53
CA MET A 178 8.26 -63.06 -25.53
C MET A 178 7.02 -63.92 -25.71
N ALA A 179 6.77 -64.41 -26.95
CA ALA A 179 6.12 -65.67 -27.22
C ALA A 179 6.11 -65.97 -28.73
N GLY A 180 6.74 -67.05 -29.13
CA GLY A 180 6.62 -67.64 -30.46
C GLY A 180 7.89 -68.27 -30.97
#